data_e7c067f9f14b629c526d9338002a1953
#
_entry.id   e7c067f9f14b629c526d9338002a1953
#
_cell.length_a   1.000
_cell.length_b   1.000
_cell.length_c   1.000
_cell.angle_alpha   90.00
_cell.angle_beta   90.00
_cell.angle_gamma   90.00
#
_symmetry.space_group_name_H-M   'P 1'
#
loop_
_entity.id
_entity.type
_entity.pdbx_description
1 polymer ?
#
loop_
_entity_poly.entity_id
_entity_poly.type
_entity_poly.pdbx_seq_one_letter_code
_entity_poly.pdbx_strand_id
1 'polypeptide(L)'
;IIASVAGLAVFIVFMILNPTSTLNAIRSFINMMISGLGPAFEVVSVVVFVAALVLGFGKYGNIRLGNCKPQYSNFSYFAMMLLASLASAALYWSFTEWAYYFQAPGIGIVPESLEAMESSLGYQFFHWGIVNQSMYTIMGVAIAYGVYVRKLPSFQTSAVCCAMMGEKVKPKTKTALGKVIDFLVMFGILGALSSSLGLAVPLSAGGLKVLFGWEATPVVQIGIIVFIAIVYSFTAYLGTEKGMQVISNIASVVCIFFLLYMLIMGPTTFTLKTIVNSVGHMIEKLPRMALFTDPIGQTGFPEAW
;
A
#
# COMPACT_ATOMS: atom_id res chain seq x y z
N ILE A 1 20.35 -4.80 -4.77
CA ILE A 1 20.33 -3.88 -3.62
C ILE A 1 21.27 -2.70 -3.87
N ILE A 2 22.59 -2.89 -4.01
CA ILE A 2 23.54 -1.78 -4.18
C ILE A 2 23.17 -0.87 -5.35
N ALA A 3 22.83 -1.43 -6.52
CA ALA A 3 22.41 -0.65 -7.68
C ALA A 3 21.12 0.14 -7.43
N SER A 4 20.15 -0.43 -6.71
CA SER A 4 18.88 0.25 -6.37
C SER A 4 19.11 1.39 -5.38
N VAL A 5 19.95 1.17 -4.36
CA VAL A 5 20.32 2.22 -3.39
C VAL A 5 21.13 3.33 -4.07
N ALA A 6 22.10 2.97 -4.91
CA ALA A 6 22.88 3.95 -5.68
C ALA A 6 21.99 4.76 -6.65
N GLY A 7 21.05 4.10 -7.34
CA GLY A 7 20.08 4.77 -8.21
C GLY A 7 19.22 5.76 -7.44
N LEU A 8 18.72 5.37 -6.26
CA LEU A 8 17.94 6.26 -5.39
C LEU A 8 18.79 7.44 -4.88
N ALA A 9 20.03 7.20 -4.48
CA ALA A 9 20.94 8.26 -4.04
C ALA A 9 21.21 9.29 -5.15
N VAL A 10 21.49 8.82 -6.37
CA VAL A 10 21.64 9.69 -7.55
C VAL A 10 20.37 10.49 -7.82
N PHE A 11 19.22 9.84 -7.75
CA PHE A 11 17.93 10.50 -7.91
C PHE A 11 17.68 11.59 -6.87
N ILE A 12 18.00 11.33 -5.59
CA ILE A 12 17.87 12.30 -4.49
C ILE A 12 18.78 13.49 -4.73
N VAL A 13 20.05 13.27 -5.09
CA VAL A 13 21.01 14.34 -5.40
C VAL A 13 20.49 15.19 -6.56
N PHE A 14 19.99 14.57 -7.62
CA PHE A 14 19.43 15.29 -8.76
C PHE A 14 18.20 16.12 -8.38
N MET A 15 17.33 15.57 -7.53
CA MET A 15 16.16 16.25 -7.00
C MET A 15 16.52 17.48 -6.14
N ILE A 16 17.57 17.37 -5.32
CA ILE A 16 18.07 18.50 -4.50
C ILE A 16 18.66 19.59 -5.39
N LEU A 17 19.43 19.23 -6.42
CA LEU A 17 20.10 20.19 -7.30
C LEU A 17 19.12 20.86 -8.29
N ASN A 18 18.08 20.13 -8.74
CA ASN A 18 17.13 20.58 -9.77
C ASN A 18 15.68 20.22 -9.40
N PRO A 19 15.12 20.76 -8.31
CA PRO A 19 13.83 20.31 -7.78
C PRO A 19 12.67 20.45 -8.77
N THR A 20 12.56 21.60 -9.43
CA THR A 20 11.47 21.89 -10.37
C THR A 20 11.54 21.01 -11.62
N SER A 21 12.71 20.86 -12.22
CA SER A 21 12.89 20.04 -13.43
C SER A 21 12.66 18.58 -13.13
N THR A 22 13.12 18.09 -11.97
CA THR A 22 12.91 16.71 -11.54
C THR A 22 11.43 16.44 -11.30
N LEU A 23 10.73 17.34 -10.61
CA LEU A 23 9.29 17.18 -10.36
C LEU A 23 8.49 17.15 -11.67
N ASN A 24 8.81 18.04 -12.62
CA ASN A 24 8.15 18.06 -13.93
C ASN A 24 8.43 16.79 -14.73
N ALA A 25 9.66 16.27 -14.70
CA ALA A 25 10.02 15.01 -15.36
C ALA A 25 9.26 13.81 -14.74
N ILE A 26 9.14 13.76 -13.40
CA ILE A 26 8.36 12.72 -12.71
C ILE A 26 6.89 12.80 -13.13
N ARG A 27 6.29 13.99 -13.07
CA ARG A 27 4.88 14.19 -13.46
C ARG A 27 4.64 13.79 -14.92
N SER A 28 5.52 14.19 -15.83
CA SER A 28 5.42 13.81 -17.24
C SER A 28 5.52 12.30 -17.44
N PHE A 29 6.42 11.63 -16.70
CA PHE A 29 6.57 10.18 -16.75
C PHE A 29 5.32 9.47 -16.20
N ILE A 30 4.79 9.92 -15.05
CA ILE A 30 3.57 9.38 -14.46
C ILE A 30 2.40 9.54 -15.43
N ASN A 31 2.19 10.74 -15.97
CA ASN A 31 1.12 11.02 -16.93
C ASN A 31 1.24 10.13 -18.18
N MET A 32 2.44 9.95 -18.71
CA MET A 32 2.68 9.05 -19.84
C MET A 32 2.33 7.59 -19.51
N MET A 33 2.70 7.13 -18.32
CA MET A 33 2.40 5.77 -17.85
C MET A 33 0.89 5.57 -17.67
N ILE A 34 0.22 6.51 -17.02
CA ILE A 34 -1.21 6.39 -16.72
C ILE A 34 -2.03 6.52 -18.02
N SER A 35 -1.76 7.52 -18.85
CA SER A 35 -2.49 7.69 -20.12
C SER A 35 -2.28 6.53 -21.09
N GLY A 36 -1.09 5.91 -21.09
CA GLY A 36 -0.79 4.77 -21.96
C GLY A 36 -1.21 3.41 -21.42
N LEU A 37 -1.08 3.19 -20.12
CA LEU A 37 -1.28 1.88 -19.48
C LEU A 37 -2.43 1.86 -18.46
N GLY A 38 -3.07 3.00 -18.17
CA GLY A 38 -4.15 3.08 -17.18
C GLY A 38 -5.22 2.01 -17.36
N PRO A 39 -5.84 1.88 -18.56
CA PRO A 39 -6.85 0.85 -18.80
C PRO A 39 -6.33 -0.59 -18.59
N ALA A 40 -5.05 -0.84 -18.88
CA ALA A 40 -4.44 -2.14 -18.62
C ALA A 40 -4.27 -2.39 -17.11
N PHE A 41 -3.91 -1.37 -16.34
CA PHE A 41 -3.81 -1.50 -14.87
C PHE A 41 -5.17 -1.79 -14.24
N GLU A 42 -6.24 -1.13 -14.69
CA GLU A 42 -7.60 -1.38 -14.20
C GLU A 42 -8.05 -2.82 -14.50
N VAL A 43 -7.87 -3.29 -15.75
CA VAL A 43 -8.22 -4.67 -16.12
C VAL A 43 -7.40 -5.69 -15.33
N VAL A 44 -6.08 -5.47 -15.20
CA VAL A 44 -5.21 -6.36 -14.40
C VAL A 44 -5.65 -6.38 -12.94
N SER A 45 -6.04 -5.24 -12.36
CA SER A 45 -6.53 -5.16 -10.98
C SER A 45 -7.77 -6.03 -10.76
N VAL A 46 -8.74 -5.97 -11.67
CA VAL A 46 -9.94 -6.80 -11.62
C VAL A 46 -9.61 -8.29 -11.81
N VAL A 47 -8.75 -8.63 -12.77
CA VAL A 47 -8.30 -10.01 -12.99
C VAL A 47 -7.62 -10.58 -11.75
N VAL A 48 -6.74 -9.82 -11.14
CA VAL A 48 -6.02 -10.20 -9.91
C VAL A 48 -7.00 -10.36 -8.74
N PHE A 49 -7.98 -9.47 -8.62
CA PHE A 49 -9.02 -9.57 -7.60
C PHE A 49 -9.84 -10.84 -7.75
N VAL A 50 -10.34 -11.13 -8.96
CA VAL A 50 -11.07 -12.37 -9.23
C VAL A 50 -10.20 -13.60 -8.99
N ALA A 51 -8.93 -13.58 -9.41
CA ALA A 51 -7.99 -14.66 -9.15
C ALA A 51 -7.78 -14.89 -7.65
N ALA A 52 -7.68 -13.83 -6.85
CA ALA A 52 -7.56 -13.94 -5.39
C ALA A 52 -8.79 -14.61 -4.76
N LEU A 53 -10.00 -14.25 -5.21
CA LEU A 53 -11.23 -14.91 -4.76
C LEU A 53 -11.28 -16.38 -5.16
N VAL A 54 -10.93 -16.71 -6.39
CA VAL A 54 -10.88 -18.11 -6.88
C VAL A 54 -9.86 -18.94 -6.11
N LEU A 55 -8.70 -18.38 -5.81
CA LEU A 55 -7.67 -19.06 -5.02
C LEU A 55 -8.09 -19.24 -3.56
N GLY A 56 -8.67 -18.22 -2.95
CA GLY A 56 -9.05 -18.24 -1.55
C GLY A 56 -10.27 -19.12 -1.27
N PHE A 57 -11.33 -18.96 -2.06
CA PHE A 57 -12.60 -19.67 -1.84
C PHE A 57 -12.77 -20.95 -2.69
N GLY A 58 -11.90 -21.15 -3.68
CA GLY A 58 -11.92 -22.33 -4.53
C GLY A 58 -11.15 -23.51 -3.91
N LYS A 59 -11.01 -24.58 -4.71
CA LYS A 59 -10.29 -25.80 -4.32
C LYS A 59 -8.82 -25.58 -3.92
N TYR A 60 -8.23 -24.49 -4.33
CA TYR A 60 -6.83 -24.15 -4.05
C TYR A 60 -6.60 -23.57 -2.64
N GLY A 61 -7.64 -23.02 -1.99
CA GLY A 61 -7.55 -22.44 -0.65
C GLY A 61 -7.15 -23.43 0.45
N ASN A 62 -7.31 -24.73 0.19
CA ASN A 62 -6.92 -25.80 1.11
C ASN A 62 -5.49 -26.32 0.93
N ILE A 63 -4.71 -25.75 0.01
CA ILE A 63 -3.32 -26.18 -0.23
C ILE A 63 -2.46 -25.74 0.96
N ARG A 64 -1.84 -26.72 1.64
CA ARG A 64 -0.91 -26.46 2.73
C ARG A 64 0.46 -26.04 2.19
N LEU A 65 0.98 -24.92 2.72
CA LEU A 65 2.30 -24.40 2.39
C LEU A 65 3.40 -25.06 3.24
N GLY A 66 3.45 -26.38 3.24
CA GLY A 66 4.41 -27.18 4.00
C GLY A 66 3.75 -28.08 5.06
N ASN A 67 4.55 -28.91 5.74
CA ASN A 67 4.10 -29.89 6.75
C ASN A 67 4.46 -29.46 8.19
N CYS A 68 4.55 -28.16 8.46
CA CYS A 68 4.85 -27.61 9.76
C CYS A 68 3.62 -26.94 10.39
N LYS A 69 3.67 -26.76 11.71
CA LYS A 69 2.69 -25.93 12.41
C LYS A 69 2.88 -24.46 12.02
N PRO A 70 1.82 -23.63 12.04
CA PRO A 70 1.96 -22.19 11.86
C PRO A 70 2.99 -21.60 12.83
N GLN A 71 3.88 -20.76 12.32
CA GLN A 71 4.95 -20.12 13.09
C GLN A 71 4.41 -19.03 14.02
N TYR A 72 3.34 -18.37 13.61
CA TYR A 72 2.72 -17.26 14.35
C TYR A 72 1.30 -17.61 14.78
N SER A 73 0.83 -16.99 15.86
CA SER A 73 -0.59 -17.01 16.21
C SER A 73 -1.42 -16.29 15.14
N ASN A 74 -2.71 -16.60 15.05
CA ASN A 74 -3.62 -15.94 14.12
C ASN A 74 -3.62 -14.41 14.31
N PHE A 75 -3.60 -13.93 15.56
CA PHE A 75 -3.53 -12.51 15.87
C PHE A 75 -2.22 -11.88 15.38
N SER A 76 -1.08 -12.48 15.68
CA SER A 76 0.23 -11.95 15.24
C SER A 76 0.36 -11.95 13.73
N TYR A 77 -0.13 -13.00 13.05
CA TYR A 77 -0.15 -13.05 11.59
C TYR A 77 -1.00 -11.92 11.00
N PHE A 78 -2.23 -11.77 11.52
CA PHE A 78 -3.13 -10.69 11.10
C PHE A 78 -2.52 -9.31 11.36
N ALA A 79 -1.95 -9.08 12.55
CA ALA A 79 -1.31 -7.83 12.92
C ALA A 79 -0.15 -7.46 11.99
N MET A 80 0.73 -8.42 11.68
CA MET A 80 1.84 -8.19 10.76
C MET A 80 1.36 -7.86 9.33
N MET A 81 0.35 -8.59 8.83
CA MET A 81 -0.20 -8.36 7.49
C MET A 81 -0.92 -7.01 7.42
N LEU A 82 -1.76 -6.69 8.41
CA LEU A 82 -2.49 -5.42 8.48
C LEU A 82 -1.55 -4.22 8.47
N LEU A 83 -0.54 -4.24 9.34
CA LEU A 83 0.38 -3.10 9.46
C LEU A 83 1.36 -2.99 8.30
N ALA A 84 1.73 -4.12 7.67
CA ALA A 84 2.52 -4.08 6.44
C ALA A 84 1.75 -3.44 5.28
N SER A 85 0.43 -3.62 5.24
CA SER A 85 -0.43 -3.07 4.19
C SER A 85 -0.83 -1.62 4.45
N LEU A 86 -1.13 -1.26 5.70
CA LEU A 86 -1.69 0.04 6.03
C LEU A 86 -0.64 1.16 6.10
N ALA A 87 0.59 0.88 6.44
CA ALA A 87 1.68 1.86 6.55
C ALA A 87 1.26 3.24 7.15
N SER A 88 2.18 4.19 7.27
CA SER A 88 1.90 5.54 7.75
C SER A 88 1.08 6.39 6.77
N ALA A 89 1.14 6.07 5.47
CA ALA A 89 0.35 6.74 4.45
C ALA A 89 -1.15 6.54 4.65
N ALA A 90 -1.58 5.31 5.05
CA ALA A 90 -2.99 5.05 5.33
C ALA A 90 -3.53 5.93 6.47
N LEU A 91 -2.73 6.19 7.50
CA LEU A 91 -3.13 7.07 8.58
C LEU A 91 -3.35 8.51 8.09
N TYR A 92 -2.45 9.03 7.25
CA TYR A 92 -2.62 10.35 6.64
C TYR A 92 -3.87 10.41 5.77
N TRP A 93 -4.03 9.47 4.84
CA TRP A 93 -5.12 9.45 3.89
C TRP A 93 -6.48 9.16 4.54
N SER A 94 -6.53 8.42 5.66
CA SER A 94 -7.79 8.17 6.37
C SER A 94 -8.49 9.45 6.82
N PHE A 95 -7.74 10.52 7.07
CA PHE A 95 -8.29 11.82 7.47
C PHE A 95 -8.57 12.77 6.30
N THR A 96 -7.89 12.60 5.17
CA THR A 96 -7.87 13.63 4.11
C THR A 96 -8.50 13.18 2.81
N GLU A 97 -8.45 11.90 2.47
CA GLU A 97 -8.79 11.39 1.14
C GLU A 97 -10.25 11.59 0.76
N TRP A 98 -11.18 11.41 1.71
CA TRP A 98 -12.59 11.65 1.47
C TRP A 98 -12.89 13.07 0.97
N ALA A 99 -12.12 14.06 1.41
CA ALA A 99 -12.30 15.45 1.01
C ALA A 99 -11.90 15.68 -0.47
N TYR A 100 -10.89 14.97 -0.95
CA TYR A 100 -10.54 15.00 -2.37
C TYR A 100 -11.65 14.43 -3.24
N TYR A 101 -12.22 13.26 -2.86
CA TYR A 101 -13.35 12.69 -3.58
C TYR A 101 -14.62 13.54 -3.49
N PHE A 102 -14.80 14.26 -2.40
CA PHE A 102 -15.93 15.19 -2.25
C PHE A 102 -15.80 16.39 -3.17
N GLN A 103 -14.59 16.97 -3.27
CA GLN A 103 -14.31 18.14 -4.10
C GLN A 103 -14.20 17.82 -5.60
N ALA A 104 -13.69 16.64 -5.93
CA ALA A 104 -13.47 16.20 -7.31
C ALA A 104 -13.91 14.74 -7.48
N PRO A 105 -15.21 14.45 -7.35
CA PRO A 105 -15.73 13.09 -7.51
C PRO A 105 -15.62 12.65 -8.97
N GLY A 106 -15.32 11.37 -9.18
CA GLY A 106 -15.38 10.76 -10.51
C GLY A 106 -16.79 10.36 -10.92
N ILE A 107 -16.90 9.63 -12.04
CA ILE A 107 -18.12 8.92 -12.48
C ILE A 107 -19.30 9.84 -12.81
N GLY A 108 -19.05 11.13 -13.10
CA GLY A 108 -20.09 12.09 -13.46
C GLY A 108 -20.90 12.62 -12.28
N ILE A 109 -20.42 12.47 -11.07
CA ILE A 109 -21.03 13.02 -9.85
C ILE A 109 -20.73 14.52 -9.77
N VAL A 110 -21.70 15.32 -9.35
CA VAL A 110 -21.54 16.77 -9.16
C VAL A 110 -20.64 17.04 -7.94
N PRO A 111 -19.57 17.82 -8.07
CA PRO A 111 -18.73 18.19 -6.93
C PRO A 111 -19.51 18.82 -5.77
N GLU A 112 -19.07 18.55 -4.56
CA GLU A 112 -19.59 19.12 -3.30
C GLU A 112 -21.10 18.87 -3.09
N SER A 113 -21.70 17.91 -3.80
CA SER A 113 -23.08 17.49 -3.65
C SER A 113 -23.26 16.48 -2.52
N LEU A 114 -24.52 16.20 -2.14
CA LEU A 114 -24.84 15.11 -1.21
C LEU A 114 -24.37 13.76 -1.75
N GLU A 115 -24.54 13.52 -3.06
CA GLU A 115 -24.05 12.31 -3.72
C GLU A 115 -22.53 12.21 -3.69
N ALA A 116 -21.81 13.33 -3.87
CA ALA A 116 -20.36 13.38 -3.73
C ALA A 116 -19.91 13.02 -2.30
N MET A 117 -20.62 13.48 -1.29
CA MET A 117 -20.33 13.14 0.11
C MET A 117 -20.55 11.65 0.39
N GLU A 118 -21.64 11.07 -0.07
CA GLU A 118 -21.92 9.64 0.10
C GLU A 118 -20.93 8.76 -0.66
N SER A 119 -20.58 9.15 -1.89
CA SER A 119 -19.63 8.39 -2.72
C SER A 119 -18.20 8.49 -2.23
N SER A 120 -17.80 9.62 -1.61
CA SER A 120 -16.41 9.85 -1.19
C SER A 120 -15.91 8.78 -0.22
N LEU A 121 -16.72 8.39 0.76
CA LEU A 121 -16.37 7.33 1.70
C LEU A 121 -16.41 5.95 1.04
N GLY A 122 -17.35 5.73 0.11
CA GLY A 122 -17.39 4.51 -0.71
C GLY A 122 -16.11 4.33 -1.54
N TYR A 123 -15.60 5.40 -2.15
CA TYR A 123 -14.31 5.39 -2.87
C TYR A 123 -13.13 5.12 -1.94
N GLN A 124 -13.10 5.71 -0.76
CA GLN A 124 -12.05 5.45 0.22
C GLN A 124 -12.03 3.98 0.65
N PHE A 125 -13.21 3.36 0.87
CA PHE A 125 -13.32 1.92 1.12
C PHE A 125 -12.88 1.07 -0.08
N PHE A 126 -13.14 1.51 -1.30
CA PHE A 126 -12.68 0.85 -2.51
C PHE A 126 -11.16 0.93 -2.65
N HIS A 127 -10.58 2.11 -2.53
CA HIS A 127 -9.15 2.38 -2.71
C HIS A 127 -8.28 1.61 -1.72
N TRP A 128 -8.67 1.55 -0.44
CA TRP A 128 -7.93 0.81 0.60
C TRP A 128 -8.46 -0.61 0.83
N GLY A 129 -9.47 -1.01 0.11
CA GLY A 129 -10.23 -2.23 0.31
C GLY A 129 -9.70 -3.44 -0.44
N ILE A 130 -10.64 -4.36 -0.69
CA ILE A 130 -10.35 -5.72 -1.15
C ILE A 130 -9.70 -5.80 -2.53
N VAL A 131 -9.97 -4.88 -3.44
CA VAL A 131 -9.39 -4.88 -4.78
C VAL A 131 -7.90 -4.57 -4.69
N ASN A 132 -7.53 -3.50 -4.00
CA ASN A 132 -6.12 -3.13 -3.80
C ASN A 132 -5.36 -4.21 -3.01
N GLN A 133 -5.96 -4.71 -1.91
CA GLN A 133 -5.32 -5.76 -1.10
C GLN A 133 -5.13 -7.09 -1.85
N SER A 134 -5.92 -7.34 -2.88
CA SER A 134 -5.77 -8.55 -3.71
C SER A 134 -4.44 -8.59 -4.47
N MET A 135 -3.90 -7.45 -4.87
CA MET A 135 -2.59 -7.36 -5.55
C MET A 135 -1.46 -7.87 -4.65
N TYR A 136 -1.44 -7.44 -3.38
CA TYR A 136 -0.47 -7.93 -2.40
C TYR A 136 -0.68 -9.41 -2.11
N THR A 137 -1.93 -9.84 -1.99
CA THR A 137 -2.31 -11.23 -1.71
C THR A 137 -1.81 -12.18 -2.81
N ILE A 138 -2.05 -11.88 -4.08
CA ILE A 138 -1.61 -12.73 -5.20
C ILE A 138 -0.09 -12.83 -5.24
N MET A 139 0.63 -11.72 -5.07
CA MET A 139 2.09 -11.72 -5.00
C MET A 139 2.59 -12.58 -3.85
N GLY A 140 2.03 -12.39 -2.66
CA GLY A 140 2.39 -13.18 -1.47
C GLY A 140 2.11 -14.68 -1.65
N VAL A 141 0.96 -15.04 -2.18
CA VAL A 141 0.58 -16.44 -2.47
C VAL A 141 1.52 -17.06 -3.50
N ALA A 142 1.83 -16.34 -4.59
CA ALA A 142 2.75 -16.84 -5.63
C ALA A 142 4.15 -17.11 -5.08
N ILE A 143 4.69 -16.19 -4.25
CA ILE A 143 6.00 -16.37 -3.62
C ILE A 143 5.95 -17.53 -2.62
N ALA A 144 4.95 -17.58 -1.76
CA ALA A 144 4.81 -18.63 -0.76
C ALA A 144 4.66 -20.02 -1.42
N TYR A 145 3.81 -20.16 -2.42
CA TYR A 145 3.67 -21.38 -3.19
C TYR A 145 4.98 -21.77 -3.89
N GLY A 146 5.64 -20.82 -4.53
CA GLY A 146 6.93 -21.02 -5.19
C GLY A 146 7.98 -21.59 -4.22
N VAL A 147 8.13 -20.99 -3.04
CA VAL A 147 9.16 -21.40 -2.08
C VAL A 147 8.77 -22.66 -1.32
N TYR A 148 7.57 -22.74 -0.77
CA TYR A 148 7.19 -23.83 0.14
C TYR A 148 6.73 -25.09 -0.61
N VAL A 149 6.09 -24.96 -1.75
CA VAL A 149 5.57 -26.10 -2.53
C VAL A 149 6.52 -26.47 -3.67
N ARG A 150 6.91 -25.49 -4.51
CA ARG A 150 7.80 -25.71 -5.66
C ARG A 150 9.29 -25.74 -5.30
N LYS A 151 9.64 -25.46 -4.02
CA LYS A 151 11.02 -25.49 -3.50
C LYS A 151 11.97 -24.53 -4.25
N LEU A 152 11.47 -23.38 -4.66
CA LEU A 152 12.32 -22.35 -5.24
C LEU A 152 13.35 -21.86 -4.21
N PRO A 153 14.56 -21.51 -4.65
CA PRO A 153 15.68 -21.23 -3.75
C PRO A 153 15.64 -19.83 -3.09
N SER A 154 14.63 -19.01 -3.39
CA SER A 154 14.58 -17.62 -2.94
C SER A 154 13.15 -17.09 -2.85
N PHE A 155 12.91 -16.21 -1.86
CA PHE A 155 11.67 -15.42 -1.72
C PHE A 155 11.60 -14.20 -2.65
N GLN A 156 12.58 -14.00 -3.53
CA GLN A 156 12.59 -12.87 -4.44
C GLN A 156 11.54 -13.02 -5.53
N THR A 157 10.89 -11.94 -5.88
CA THR A 157 9.88 -11.89 -6.95
C THR A 157 10.45 -12.42 -8.27
N SER A 158 11.71 -12.09 -8.56
CA SER A 158 12.40 -12.61 -9.75
C SER A 158 12.45 -14.14 -9.82
N ALA A 159 12.58 -14.83 -8.68
CA ALA A 159 12.63 -16.28 -8.64
C ALA A 159 11.32 -16.90 -9.12
N VAL A 160 10.20 -16.33 -8.70
CA VAL A 160 8.86 -16.80 -9.12
C VAL A 160 8.60 -16.46 -10.58
N CYS A 161 8.85 -15.21 -10.99
CA CYS A 161 8.62 -14.78 -12.37
C CYS A 161 9.46 -15.59 -13.38
N CYS A 162 10.76 -15.78 -13.11
CA CYS A 162 11.64 -16.57 -13.98
C CYS A 162 11.20 -18.05 -14.01
N ALA A 163 10.79 -18.61 -12.87
CA ALA A 163 10.29 -20.00 -12.84
C ALA A 163 8.99 -20.17 -13.63
N MET A 164 8.10 -19.19 -13.61
CA MET A 164 6.87 -19.21 -14.43
C MET A 164 7.15 -19.13 -15.93
N MET A 165 8.24 -18.47 -16.33
CA MET A 165 8.72 -18.41 -17.72
C MET A 165 9.54 -19.63 -18.14
N GLY A 166 9.60 -20.67 -17.31
CA GLY A 166 10.33 -21.91 -17.62
C GLY A 166 11.84 -21.85 -17.40
N GLU A 167 12.36 -20.76 -16.79
CA GLU A 167 13.78 -20.65 -16.49
C GLU A 167 14.16 -21.52 -15.27
N LYS A 168 15.34 -22.16 -15.35
CA LYS A 168 15.92 -22.87 -14.21
C LYS A 168 16.51 -21.86 -13.21
N VAL A 169 15.76 -21.56 -12.17
CA VAL A 169 16.19 -20.64 -11.11
C VAL A 169 17.29 -21.27 -10.26
N LYS A 170 18.49 -20.70 -10.30
CA LYS A 170 19.64 -21.14 -9.49
C LYS A 170 19.84 -20.19 -8.30
N PRO A 171 20.29 -20.68 -7.12
CA PRO A 171 20.42 -19.84 -5.92
C PRO A 171 21.36 -18.65 -6.06
N LYS A 172 22.41 -18.78 -6.89
CA LYS A 172 23.51 -17.78 -6.98
C LYS A 172 23.60 -17.05 -8.33
N THR A 173 22.94 -17.53 -9.36
CA THR A 173 23.03 -16.93 -10.71
C THR A 173 21.64 -16.49 -11.17
N LYS A 174 21.49 -15.19 -11.34
CA LYS A 174 20.26 -14.60 -11.89
C LYS A 174 20.45 -14.28 -13.36
N THR A 175 19.41 -14.54 -14.13
CA THR A 175 19.32 -14.07 -15.51
C THR A 175 19.28 -12.53 -15.55
N ALA A 176 19.55 -11.94 -16.71
CA ALA A 176 19.46 -10.49 -16.90
C ALA A 176 18.05 -9.99 -16.53
N LEU A 177 17.01 -10.69 -16.96
CA LEU A 177 15.63 -10.39 -16.63
C LEU A 177 15.36 -10.43 -15.10
N GLY A 178 15.84 -11.47 -14.41
CA GLY A 178 15.71 -11.57 -12.96
C GLY A 178 16.39 -10.42 -12.21
N LYS A 179 17.52 -9.91 -12.71
CA LYS A 179 18.18 -8.73 -12.14
C LYS A 179 17.37 -7.46 -12.34
N VAL A 180 16.75 -7.29 -13.51
CA VAL A 180 15.87 -6.15 -13.81
C VAL A 180 14.63 -6.18 -12.91
N ILE A 181 13.97 -7.33 -12.79
CA ILE A 181 12.80 -7.50 -11.91
C ILE A 181 13.16 -7.13 -10.46
N ASP A 182 14.25 -7.67 -9.93
CA ASP A 182 14.68 -7.35 -8.56
C ASP A 182 15.06 -5.88 -8.37
N PHE A 183 15.68 -5.26 -9.39
CA PHE A 183 15.99 -3.83 -9.36
C PHE A 183 14.71 -3.00 -9.28
N LEU A 184 13.72 -3.26 -10.14
CA LEU A 184 12.47 -2.53 -10.17
C LEU A 184 11.67 -2.70 -8.88
N VAL A 185 11.58 -3.93 -8.36
CA VAL A 185 10.88 -4.22 -7.10
C VAL A 185 11.56 -3.49 -5.93
N MET A 186 12.89 -3.56 -5.82
CA MET A 186 13.62 -2.87 -4.75
C MET A 186 13.52 -1.35 -4.86
N PHE A 187 13.60 -0.82 -6.09
CA PHE A 187 13.45 0.61 -6.31
C PHE A 187 12.04 1.09 -5.95
N GLY A 188 11.01 0.34 -6.34
CA GLY A 188 9.62 0.63 -5.99
C GLY A 188 9.37 0.58 -4.47
N ILE A 189 9.90 -0.42 -3.76
CA ILE A 189 9.78 -0.52 -2.30
C ILE A 189 10.46 0.68 -1.61
N LEU A 190 11.68 1.04 -2.03
CA LEU A 190 12.40 2.19 -1.47
C LEU A 190 11.64 3.51 -1.73
N GLY A 191 11.08 3.68 -2.94
CA GLY A 191 10.24 4.82 -3.28
C GLY A 191 8.99 4.91 -2.41
N ALA A 192 8.26 3.81 -2.26
CA ALA A 192 7.05 3.73 -1.43
C ALA A 192 7.35 4.04 0.05
N LEU A 193 8.44 3.51 0.61
CA LEU A 193 8.87 3.80 1.98
C LEU A 193 9.23 5.28 2.15
N SER A 194 9.94 5.86 1.19
CA SER A 194 10.30 7.29 1.21
C SER A 194 9.06 8.19 1.17
N SER A 195 8.08 7.86 0.31
CA SER A 195 6.79 8.54 0.24
C SER A 195 6.03 8.46 1.56
N SER A 196 5.95 7.26 2.15
CA SER A 196 5.27 7.04 3.44
C SER A 196 5.90 7.85 4.57
N LEU A 197 7.23 7.93 4.63
CA LEU A 197 7.94 8.78 5.60
C LEU A 197 7.70 10.27 5.34
N GLY A 198 7.64 10.68 4.06
CA GLY A 198 7.32 12.05 3.66
C GLY A 198 5.96 12.53 4.16
N LEU A 199 4.99 11.64 4.32
CA LEU A 199 3.67 11.93 4.90
C LEU A 199 3.65 11.80 6.42
N ALA A 200 4.31 10.77 6.96
CA ALA A 200 4.30 10.49 8.40
C ALA A 200 5.02 11.54 9.25
N VAL A 201 6.13 12.08 8.75
CA VAL A 201 6.96 13.02 9.52
C VAL A 201 6.25 14.34 9.76
N PRO A 202 5.68 15.04 8.76
CA PRO A 202 4.88 16.24 8.98
C PRO A 202 3.63 15.99 9.84
N LEU A 203 2.94 14.88 9.65
CA LEU A 203 1.78 14.47 10.45
C LEU A 203 2.17 14.32 11.93
N SER A 204 3.26 13.63 12.21
CA SER A 204 3.78 13.45 13.58
C SER A 204 4.23 14.76 14.19
N ALA A 205 4.91 15.62 13.42
CA ALA A 205 5.31 16.95 13.88
C ALA A 205 4.09 17.83 14.21
N GLY A 206 3.03 17.77 13.39
CA GLY A 206 1.75 18.41 13.67
C GLY A 206 1.10 17.91 14.96
N GLY A 207 1.11 16.60 15.19
CA GLY A 207 0.63 15.99 16.44
C GLY A 207 1.42 16.48 17.67
N LEU A 208 2.75 16.55 17.59
CA LEU A 208 3.60 17.07 18.66
C LEU A 208 3.33 18.56 18.93
N LYS A 209 3.04 19.34 17.89
CA LYS A 209 2.64 20.74 18.04
C LYS A 209 1.33 20.87 18.82
N VAL A 210 0.33 20.06 18.51
CA VAL A 210 -0.97 20.10 19.21
C VAL A 210 -0.84 19.63 20.67
N LEU A 211 -0.06 18.58 20.93
CA LEU A 211 0.03 17.98 22.28
C LEU A 211 0.99 18.73 23.20
N PHE A 212 2.11 19.23 22.68
CA PHE A 212 3.21 19.77 23.49
C PHE A 212 3.58 21.22 23.13
N GLY A 213 2.92 21.82 22.14
CA GLY A 213 3.26 23.15 21.66
C GLY A 213 4.58 23.24 20.87
N TRP A 214 5.15 22.11 20.47
CA TRP A 214 6.41 22.09 19.72
C TRP A 214 6.16 22.52 18.27
N GLU A 215 6.82 23.60 17.84
CA GLU A 215 6.70 24.03 16.45
C GLU A 215 7.31 22.97 15.50
N ALA A 216 6.63 22.75 14.35
CA ALA A 216 7.04 21.75 13.35
C ALA A 216 8.27 22.21 12.55
N THR A 217 9.36 22.56 13.25
CA THR A 217 10.61 23.01 12.65
C THR A 217 11.34 21.86 11.95
N PRO A 218 12.29 22.16 11.03
CA PRO A 218 13.14 21.13 10.44
C PRO A 218 13.89 20.28 11.47
N VAL A 219 14.28 20.86 12.60
CA VAL A 219 14.96 20.15 13.70
C VAL A 219 14.05 19.10 14.31
N VAL A 220 12.80 19.44 14.59
CA VAL A 220 11.80 18.48 15.11
C VAL A 220 11.55 17.37 14.11
N GLN A 221 11.40 17.70 12.82
CA GLN A 221 11.21 16.70 11.76
C GLN A 221 12.41 15.76 11.62
N ILE A 222 13.63 16.28 11.66
CA ILE A 222 14.85 15.45 11.66
C ILE A 222 14.89 14.56 12.90
N GLY A 223 14.53 15.07 14.07
CA GLY A 223 14.44 14.28 15.30
C GLY A 223 13.46 13.10 15.16
N ILE A 224 12.30 13.33 14.54
CA ILE A 224 11.32 12.27 14.24
C ILE A 224 11.92 11.23 13.29
N ILE A 225 12.58 11.67 12.22
CA ILE A 225 13.22 10.75 11.24
C ILE A 225 14.26 9.89 11.93
N VAL A 226 15.14 10.48 12.75
CA VAL A 226 16.18 9.76 13.49
C VAL A 226 15.56 8.76 14.46
N PHE A 227 14.52 9.14 15.19
CA PHE A 227 13.80 8.24 16.09
C PHE A 227 13.22 7.04 15.32
N ILE A 228 12.52 7.29 14.22
CA ILE A 228 11.96 6.23 13.36
C ILE A 228 13.07 5.33 12.83
N ALA A 229 14.20 5.89 12.37
CA ALA A 229 15.33 5.13 11.86
C ALA A 229 15.95 4.22 12.94
N ILE A 230 16.05 4.68 14.18
CA ILE A 230 16.52 3.87 15.31
C ILE A 230 15.56 2.70 15.56
N VAL A 231 14.25 2.97 15.63
CA VAL A 231 13.23 1.92 15.83
C VAL A 231 13.28 0.88 14.72
N TYR A 232 13.35 1.32 13.45
CA TYR A 232 13.47 0.41 12.31
C TYR A 232 14.73 -0.43 12.36
N SER A 233 15.89 0.20 12.63
CA SER A 233 17.17 -0.50 12.69
C SER A 233 17.19 -1.55 13.80
N PHE A 234 16.67 -1.20 14.97
CA PHE A 234 16.57 -2.13 16.10
C PHE A 234 15.60 -3.29 15.79
N THR A 235 14.44 -2.99 15.21
CA THR A 235 13.45 -4.00 14.82
C THR A 235 14.01 -4.96 13.77
N ALA A 236 14.73 -4.43 12.78
CA ALA A 236 15.37 -5.22 11.74
C ALA A 236 16.48 -6.12 12.31
N TYR A 237 17.27 -5.60 13.26
CA TYR A 237 18.30 -6.36 13.96
C TYR A 237 17.72 -7.55 14.75
N LEU A 238 16.59 -7.35 15.43
CA LEU A 238 15.90 -8.41 16.17
C LEU A 238 15.21 -9.45 15.26
N GLY A 239 15.00 -9.12 13.98
CA GLY A 239 14.38 -9.99 13.00
C GLY A 239 12.85 -10.09 13.10
N THR A 240 12.27 -11.01 12.32
CA THR A 240 10.82 -11.09 12.16
C THR A 240 10.07 -11.52 13.42
N GLU A 241 10.61 -12.48 14.17
CA GLU A 241 9.93 -13.04 15.35
C GLU A 241 9.97 -12.10 16.57
N LYS A 242 11.13 -11.52 16.86
CA LYS A 242 11.34 -10.70 18.06
C LYS A 242 11.18 -9.19 17.81
N GLY A 243 11.40 -8.77 16.59
CA GLY A 243 11.28 -7.36 16.20
C GLY A 243 9.92 -7.06 15.58
N MET A 244 9.73 -7.47 14.34
CA MET A 244 8.56 -7.11 13.55
C MET A 244 7.24 -7.61 14.18
N GLN A 245 7.18 -8.86 14.65
CA GLN A 245 5.99 -9.41 15.29
C GLN A 245 5.59 -8.62 16.55
N VAL A 246 6.57 -8.30 17.41
CA VAL A 246 6.28 -7.61 18.68
C VAL A 246 5.76 -6.19 18.42
N ILE A 247 6.43 -5.44 17.56
CA ILE A 247 5.99 -4.07 17.20
C ILE A 247 4.62 -4.11 16.53
N SER A 248 4.38 -5.06 15.62
CA SER A 248 3.09 -5.20 14.95
C SER A 248 1.96 -5.53 15.94
N ASN A 249 2.20 -6.41 16.89
CA ASN A 249 1.21 -6.72 17.92
C ASN A 249 0.89 -5.50 18.78
N ILE A 250 1.90 -4.77 19.25
CA ILE A 250 1.71 -3.56 20.05
C ILE A 250 0.93 -2.50 19.25
N ALA A 251 1.37 -2.20 18.04
CA ALA A 251 0.72 -1.21 17.21
C ALA A 251 -0.72 -1.59 16.84
N SER A 252 -1.00 -2.88 16.61
CA SER A 252 -2.37 -3.36 16.37
C SER A 252 -3.27 -3.23 17.58
N VAL A 253 -2.77 -3.52 18.79
CA VAL A 253 -3.53 -3.31 20.03
C VAL A 253 -3.84 -1.82 20.23
N VAL A 254 -2.85 -0.94 20.02
CA VAL A 254 -3.05 0.52 20.11
C VAL A 254 -4.06 0.99 19.06
N CYS A 255 -3.97 0.50 17.83
CA CYS A 255 -4.91 0.83 16.76
C CYS A 255 -6.34 0.38 17.10
N ILE A 256 -6.52 -0.86 17.56
CA ILE A 256 -7.84 -1.38 17.97
C ILE A 256 -8.40 -0.54 19.14
N PHE A 257 -7.58 -0.24 20.14
CA PHE A 257 -8.00 0.61 21.25
C PHE A 257 -8.44 2.00 20.77
N PHE A 258 -7.67 2.62 19.88
CA PHE A 258 -8.00 3.91 19.30
C PHE A 258 -9.32 3.88 18.51
N LEU A 259 -9.52 2.85 17.68
CA LEU A 259 -10.77 2.69 16.92
C LEU A 259 -11.98 2.49 17.83
N LEU A 260 -11.84 1.69 18.88
CA LEU A 260 -12.90 1.49 19.87
C LEU A 260 -13.18 2.78 20.65
N TYR A 261 -12.14 3.51 21.03
CA TYR A 261 -12.28 4.82 21.66
C TYR A 261 -13.06 5.79 20.78
N MET A 262 -12.67 5.92 19.50
CA MET A 262 -13.37 6.78 18.54
C MET A 262 -14.83 6.36 18.33
N LEU A 263 -15.09 5.06 18.31
CA LEU A 263 -16.44 4.53 18.14
C LEU A 263 -17.33 4.85 19.35
N ILE A 264 -16.81 4.68 20.57
CA ILE A 264 -17.58 4.84 21.82
C ILE A 264 -17.76 6.32 22.17
N MET A 265 -16.70 7.11 22.04
CA MET A 265 -16.70 8.53 22.43
C MET A 265 -17.22 9.47 21.32
N GLY A 266 -17.26 9.00 20.09
CA GLY A 266 -17.79 9.73 18.95
C GLY A 266 -19.30 9.50 18.72
N PRO A 267 -19.84 10.00 17.61
CA PRO A 267 -21.24 9.79 17.25
C PRO A 267 -21.47 8.36 16.73
N THR A 268 -21.48 7.38 17.63
CA THR A 268 -21.51 5.93 17.35
C THR A 268 -22.54 5.54 16.30
N THR A 269 -23.79 5.99 16.46
CA THR A 269 -24.88 5.65 15.53
C THR A 269 -24.62 6.22 14.13
N PHE A 270 -24.13 7.44 14.02
CA PHE A 270 -23.74 8.04 12.75
C PHE A 270 -22.61 7.25 12.10
N THR A 271 -21.55 6.96 12.87
CA THR A 271 -20.40 6.20 12.39
C THR A 271 -20.80 4.83 11.84
N LEU A 272 -21.61 4.06 12.59
CA LEU A 272 -22.07 2.74 12.14
C LEU A 272 -22.94 2.82 10.89
N LYS A 273 -23.88 3.76 10.84
CA LYS A 273 -24.71 3.98 9.65
C LYS A 273 -23.87 4.35 8.44
N THR A 274 -22.90 5.23 8.62
CA THR A 274 -22.00 5.67 7.56
C THR A 274 -21.14 4.53 7.04
N ILE A 275 -20.57 3.69 7.92
CA ILE A 275 -19.81 2.49 7.51
C ILE A 275 -20.69 1.57 6.65
N VAL A 276 -21.90 1.24 7.11
CA VAL A 276 -22.81 0.35 6.37
C VAL A 276 -23.19 0.96 5.01
N ASN A 277 -23.53 2.26 4.97
CA ASN A 277 -23.86 2.95 3.73
C ASN A 277 -22.68 2.96 2.75
N SER A 278 -21.47 3.27 3.22
CA SER A 278 -20.26 3.35 2.40
C SER A 278 -19.86 1.99 1.83
N VAL A 279 -19.99 0.92 2.63
CA VAL A 279 -19.76 -0.45 2.15
C VAL A 279 -20.80 -0.84 1.12
N GLY A 280 -22.07 -0.51 1.34
CA GLY A 280 -23.16 -0.74 0.37
C GLY A 280 -22.89 -0.02 -0.95
N HIS A 281 -22.53 1.26 -0.89
CA HIS A 281 -22.18 2.07 -2.07
C HIS A 281 -20.97 1.48 -2.81
N MET A 282 -19.92 1.10 -2.09
CA MET A 282 -18.75 0.45 -2.69
C MET A 282 -19.14 -0.85 -3.42
N ILE A 283 -19.95 -1.71 -2.81
CA ILE A 283 -20.36 -2.98 -3.43
C ILE A 283 -21.21 -2.73 -4.68
N GLU A 284 -22.17 -1.80 -4.62
CA GLU A 284 -23.03 -1.45 -5.75
C GLU A 284 -22.22 -0.90 -6.93
N LYS A 285 -21.27 0.00 -6.67
CA LYS A 285 -20.50 0.70 -7.70
C LYS A 285 -19.18 0.03 -8.03
N LEU A 286 -18.84 -1.09 -7.39
CA LEU A 286 -17.55 -1.77 -7.53
C LEU A 286 -17.07 -1.95 -8.99
N PRO A 287 -17.91 -2.47 -9.93
CA PRO A 287 -17.45 -2.65 -11.31
C PRO A 287 -17.13 -1.32 -12.00
N ARG A 288 -17.90 -0.27 -11.71
CA ARG A 288 -17.67 1.05 -12.29
C ARG A 288 -16.48 1.76 -11.68
N MET A 289 -16.26 1.61 -10.36
CA MET A 289 -15.06 2.15 -9.71
C MET A 289 -13.78 1.48 -10.20
N ALA A 290 -13.84 0.16 -10.45
CA ALA A 290 -12.67 -0.63 -10.84
C ALA A 290 -12.30 -0.54 -12.33
N LEU A 291 -13.22 -0.05 -13.19
CA LEU A 291 -13.06 0.00 -14.66
C LEU A 291 -13.51 1.36 -15.22
N PHE A 292 -13.18 2.44 -14.53
CA PHE A 292 -13.57 3.79 -14.93
C PHE A 292 -12.38 4.55 -15.54
N THR A 293 -12.24 4.47 -16.85
CA THR A 293 -11.18 5.14 -17.63
C THR A 293 -11.52 6.55 -18.11
N ASP A 294 -12.72 7.04 -17.84
CA ASP A 294 -13.24 8.37 -18.18
C ASP A 294 -12.91 8.91 -19.60
N PRO A 295 -13.12 8.12 -20.67
CA PRO A 295 -12.70 8.51 -22.02
C PRO A 295 -13.48 9.69 -22.61
N ILE A 296 -14.68 9.98 -22.08
CA ILE A 296 -15.58 11.02 -22.56
C ILE A 296 -15.49 12.27 -21.68
N GLY A 297 -15.54 12.10 -20.36
CA GLY A 297 -15.52 13.21 -19.42
C GLY A 297 -14.17 13.90 -19.32
N GLN A 298 -13.09 13.13 -19.45
CA GLN A 298 -11.70 13.60 -19.38
C GLN A 298 -11.45 14.49 -18.15
N THR A 299 -12.02 14.08 -17.00
CA THR A 299 -11.95 14.85 -15.76
C THR A 299 -10.58 14.77 -15.08
N GLY A 300 -9.72 13.85 -15.51
CA GLY A 300 -8.45 13.55 -14.86
C GLY A 300 -8.60 12.75 -13.56
N PHE A 301 -9.81 12.26 -13.25
CA PHE A 301 -10.05 11.48 -12.05
C PHE A 301 -9.29 10.14 -12.03
N PRO A 302 -9.31 9.31 -13.10
CA PRO A 302 -8.55 8.05 -13.11
C PRO A 302 -7.04 8.25 -13.01
N GLU A 303 -6.54 9.38 -13.50
CA GLU A 303 -5.12 9.73 -13.45
C GLU A 303 -4.67 10.17 -12.04
N ALA A 304 -5.61 10.61 -11.21
CA ALA A 304 -5.34 11.08 -9.85
C ALA A 304 -5.45 9.97 -8.81
N TRP A 305 -6.22 8.92 -9.08
CA TRP A 305 -6.59 7.84 -8.15
C TRP A 305 -6.44 6.46 -8.75
#